data_a7f32056d212de9cb5d7885652eea38f
#
_entry.id   a7f32056d212de9cb5d7885652eea38f
#
_cell.length_a   1.000
_cell.length_b   1.000
_cell.length_c   1.000
_cell.angle_alpha   90.00
_cell.angle_beta   90.00
_cell.angle_gamma   90.00
#
_symmetry.space_group_name_H-M   'P 1'
#
loop_
_entity.id
_entity.type
_entity.pdbx_description
1 polymer ?
#
loop_
_entity_poly.entity_id
_entity_poly.type
_entity_poly.pdbx_seq_one_letter_code
_entity_poly.pdbx_strand_id
1 'polypeptide(L)'
;MTCATLVACSEDFGSPVKPPVEPPAPPTPTTIQTLTGGDQRTVQGLSLADPIVVRVLDEQGRSMSGQTVTFAPAAGHGTADPASATTGSDGSAATHWTLGPDPGRHTITVAAASATTTVAAVALDLEAELDTLFMPPTDAELDAVRADWATRDFSAADMRVELAERLDLAGSEVDLRIVSHSVAGVRHYGAILVPDGGADGSLPILAYLHGGDGGVSIGDIQIAAVALGELRDSFVYVIPSFRAEPLVYGDSVWVSEGPPSPWDQDVDDALALVNVAIETVPEAKAESINLFGGSRGGGVALLAGVRDPRIARIVAFFGPTYFFDDWVREIVREAALRMPRELTGVAHLDSTFIQPHIRGEYSREDMRLELVRRSSVLFARDLPPVQLHHGDLDQTVAVSQAEALMAAMEALGRGPPDFEAYIYAGAGHDVFDLGAAIPRAVAFLAQALGSGTADAPTATPPPAR
;
A
#
# COMPACT_ATOMS: atom_id res chain seq x y z
N MET A 1 -77.13 94.58 -36.23
CA MET A 1 -77.32 93.36 -35.51
C MET A 1 -76.27 92.35 -36.01
N THR A 2 -75.15 92.27 -35.34
CA THR A 2 -74.10 91.36 -35.71
C THR A 2 -73.67 90.56 -34.45
N CYS A 3 -73.91 89.29 -34.52
CA CYS A 3 -73.59 88.37 -33.49
C CYS A 3 -72.10 87.98 -33.56
N ALA A 4 -71.35 88.26 -32.54
CA ALA A 4 -69.94 87.86 -32.42
C ALA A 4 -69.86 86.54 -31.69
N THR A 5 -69.31 85.54 -32.35
CA THR A 5 -69.00 84.24 -31.80
C THR A 5 -67.62 84.25 -31.16
N LEU A 6 -67.55 84.01 -29.86
CA LEU A 6 -66.34 83.77 -29.11
C LEU A 6 -65.84 82.32 -29.32
N VAL A 7 -64.65 82.13 -29.84
CA VAL A 7 -63.94 80.91 -29.91
C VAL A 7 -63.07 80.75 -28.64
N ALA A 8 -63.36 79.77 -27.79
CA ALA A 8 -62.52 79.44 -26.62
C ALA A 8 -61.33 78.53 -27.07
N CYS A 9 -60.11 79.00 -26.92
CA CYS A 9 -58.93 78.23 -27.02
C CYS A 9 -58.78 77.39 -25.72
N SER A 10 -58.89 76.06 -25.82
CA SER A 10 -58.47 75.18 -24.74
C SER A 10 -56.95 74.93 -24.79
N GLU A 11 -56.22 75.45 -23.84
CA GLU A 11 -54.80 75.08 -23.64
C GLU A 11 -54.73 73.69 -23.07
N ASP A 12 -54.17 72.78 -23.87
CA ASP A 12 -53.89 71.41 -23.49
C ASP A 12 -52.57 71.41 -22.67
N PHE A 13 -52.70 71.35 -21.37
CA PHE A 13 -51.55 71.17 -20.46
C PHE A 13 -51.04 69.76 -20.60
N GLY A 14 -50.01 69.56 -21.42
CA GLY A 14 -49.33 68.30 -21.58
C GLY A 14 -48.95 67.73 -20.21
N SER A 15 -49.29 66.44 -19.95
CA SER A 15 -48.90 65.72 -18.77
C SER A 15 -47.38 65.80 -18.53
N PRO A 16 -46.90 65.98 -17.32
CA PRO A 16 -45.50 65.99 -17.00
C PRO A 16 -44.79 64.74 -17.49
N VAL A 17 -43.88 64.88 -18.45
CA VAL A 17 -43.00 63.74 -18.87
C VAL A 17 -42.22 63.29 -17.67
N LYS A 18 -42.45 62.09 -17.22
CA LYS A 18 -41.71 61.45 -16.14
C LYS A 18 -40.25 61.38 -16.58
N PRO A 19 -39.29 61.88 -15.76
CA PRO A 19 -37.86 61.82 -16.15
C PRO A 19 -37.48 60.40 -16.47
N PRO A 20 -36.55 60.14 -17.42
CA PRO A 20 -36.07 58.80 -17.73
C PRO A 20 -35.57 58.15 -16.43
N VAL A 21 -36.07 56.99 -16.10
CA VAL A 21 -35.52 56.21 -15.01
C VAL A 21 -34.11 55.82 -15.45
N GLU A 22 -33.09 56.35 -14.76
CA GLU A 22 -31.71 55.98 -15.00
C GLU A 22 -31.58 54.46 -14.87
N PRO A 23 -31.02 53.74 -15.85
CA PRO A 23 -30.88 52.31 -15.76
C PRO A 23 -30.12 51.99 -14.47
N PRO A 24 -30.52 50.92 -13.72
CA PRO A 24 -29.83 50.56 -12.50
C PRO A 24 -28.35 50.34 -12.81
N ALA A 25 -27.48 50.81 -11.93
CA ALA A 25 -26.05 50.66 -12.08
C ALA A 25 -25.74 49.14 -12.24
N PRO A 26 -24.81 48.81 -13.14
CA PRO A 26 -24.44 47.40 -13.33
C PRO A 26 -23.99 46.79 -11.99
N PRO A 27 -24.41 45.54 -11.70
CA PRO A 27 -24.03 44.88 -10.44
C PRO A 27 -22.51 44.81 -10.31
N THR A 28 -22.00 45.09 -9.13
CA THR A 28 -20.56 45.03 -8.83
C THR A 28 -20.23 43.88 -7.90
N PRO A 29 -19.05 43.22 -8.04
CA PRO A 29 -18.58 42.21 -7.12
C PRO A 29 -18.47 42.77 -5.70
N THR A 30 -19.08 42.10 -4.74
CA THR A 30 -19.04 42.45 -3.30
C THR A 30 -18.47 41.37 -2.43
N THR A 31 -18.62 40.11 -2.86
CA THR A 31 -18.19 38.95 -2.08
C THR A 31 -17.50 37.91 -2.98
N ILE A 32 -16.43 37.35 -2.49
CA ILE A 32 -15.79 36.15 -3.07
C ILE A 32 -15.93 35.01 -2.06
N GLN A 33 -16.61 33.96 -2.47
CA GLN A 33 -16.80 32.75 -1.71
C GLN A 33 -15.82 31.67 -2.19
N THR A 34 -14.99 31.12 -1.30
CA THR A 34 -14.20 29.90 -1.62
C THR A 34 -15.14 28.70 -1.62
N LEU A 35 -15.19 27.98 -2.74
CA LEU A 35 -16.00 26.77 -2.91
C LEU A 35 -15.23 25.51 -2.52
N THR A 36 -14.00 25.39 -3.05
CA THR A 36 -13.10 24.25 -2.78
C THR A 36 -11.64 24.73 -2.74
N GLY A 37 -10.76 23.85 -2.29
CA GLY A 37 -9.31 24.06 -2.39
C GLY A 37 -8.69 24.85 -1.24
N GLY A 38 -9.47 25.29 -0.24
CA GLY A 38 -8.93 25.94 0.97
C GLY A 38 -8.38 24.93 1.98
N ASP A 39 -7.46 25.39 2.83
CA ASP A 39 -6.85 24.67 3.97
C ASP A 39 -6.18 23.33 3.63
N GLN A 40 -5.79 23.13 2.37
CA GLN A 40 -5.04 21.97 1.93
C GLN A 40 -3.63 21.94 2.50
N ARG A 41 -3.03 20.74 2.56
CA ARG A 41 -1.63 20.49 2.94
C ARG A 41 -0.92 19.74 1.82
N THR A 42 0.31 20.15 1.49
CA THR A 42 1.21 19.42 0.59
C THR A 42 2.67 19.70 0.99
N VAL A 43 3.61 18.97 0.40
CA VAL A 43 5.03 19.25 0.59
C VAL A 43 5.38 20.65 0.02
N GLN A 44 6.25 21.38 0.70
CA GLN A 44 6.77 22.66 0.22
C GLN A 44 7.28 22.56 -1.22
N GLY A 45 7.01 23.58 -2.04
CA GLY A 45 7.40 23.59 -3.45
C GLY A 45 6.50 22.78 -4.39
N LEU A 46 5.54 22.00 -3.86
CA LEU A 46 4.59 21.24 -4.69
C LEU A 46 3.24 21.94 -4.85
N SER A 47 2.55 21.58 -5.93
CA SER A 47 1.18 22.04 -6.17
C SER A 47 0.19 21.38 -5.22
N LEU A 48 -0.83 22.12 -4.78
CA LEU A 48 -1.96 21.55 -4.07
C LEU A 48 -2.64 20.44 -4.90
N ALA A 49 -3.28 19.51 -4.22
CA ALA A 49 -3.96 18.40 -4.89
C ALA A 49 -5.17 18.88 -5.69
N ASP A 50 -5.97 19.76 -5.08
CA ASP A 50 -7.16 20.32 -5.69
C ASP A 50 -6.96 21.79 -6.05
N PRO A 51 -7.58 22.27 -7.14
CA PRO A 51 -7.56 23.69 -7.47
C PRO A 51 -8.33 24.51 -6.43
N ILE A 52 -7.89 25.75 -6.23
CA ILE A 52 -8.70 26.74 -5.52
C ILE A 52 -9.81 27.19 -6.47
N VAL A 53 -11.05 26.94 -6.07
CA VAL A 53 -12.24 27.38 -6.81
C VAL A 53 -12.98 28.40 -5.97
N VAL A 54 -13.25 29.57 -6.57
CA VAL A 54 -14.01 30.65 -5.94
C VAL A 54 -15.23 31.03 -6.76
N ARG A 55 -16.22 31.64 -6.11
CA ARG A 55 -17.39 32.22 -6.76
C ARG A 55 -17.51 33.69 -6.41
N VAL A 56 -17.76 34.52 -7.42
CA VAL A 56 -17.96 35.97 -7.27
C VAL A 56 -19.46 36.24 -7.18
N LEU A 57 -19.86 37.02 -6.16
CA LEU A 57 -21.24 37.37 -5.87
C LEU A 57 -21.40 38.90 -5.86
N ASP A 58 -22.62 39.37 -6.27
CA ASP A 58 -23.05 40.72 -6.14
C ASP A 58 -23.64 41.03 -4.74
N GLU A 59 -24.12 42.27 -4.52
CA GLU A 59 -24.76 42.71 -3.27
C GLU A 59 -25.99 41.90 -2.88
N GLN A 60 -26.66 41.25 -3.83
CA GLN A 60 -27.83 40.43 -3.62
C GLN A 60 -27.48 38.94 -3.48
N GLY A 61 -26.18 38.57 -3.44
CA GLY A 61 -25.70 37.20 -3.36
C GLY A 61 -25.87 36.42 -4.66
N ARG A 62 -26.07 37.07 -5.80
CA ARG A 62 -26.21 36.38 -7.11
C ARG A 62 -24.83 36.19 -7.74
N SER A 63 -24.64 35.06 -8.39
CA SER A 63 -23.40 34.73 -9.10
C SER A 63 -23.14 35.70 -10.27
N MET A 64 -21.90 36.12 -10.41
CA MET A 64 -21.49 37.09 -11.45
C MET A 64 -20.58 36.39 -12.47
N SER A 65 -21.09 36.23 -13.70
CA SER A 65 -20.29 35.78 -14.84
C SER A 65 -19.46 36.92 -15.46
N GLY A 66 -18.38 36.57 -16.18
CA GLY A 66 -17.55 37.52 -16.92
C GLY A 66 -16.68 38.43 -16.05
N GLN A 67 -16.55 38.17 -14.76
CA GLN A 67 -15.70 38.96 -13.86
C GLN A 67 -14.25 38.43 -13.91
N THR A 68 -13.30 39.35 -13.99
CA THR A 68 -11.89 39.03 -13.85
C THR A 68 -11.55 38.79 -12.38
N VAL A 69 -11.06 37.59 -12.06
CA VAL A 69 -10.56 37.21 -10.74
C VAL A 69 -9.04 37.09 -10.81
N THR A 70 -8.33 37.76 -9.90
CA THR A 70 -6.88 37.62 -9.75
C THR A 70 -6.54 36.77 -8.55
N PHE A 71 -5.51 35.92 -8.71
CA PHE A 71 -4.99 35.04 -7.68
C PHE A 71 -3.54 35.41 -7.39
N ALA A 72 -3.29 36.02 -6.24
CA ALA A 72 -1.99 36.58 -5.87
C ALA A 72 -1.45 35.92 -4.59
N PRO A 73 -0.59 34.88 -4.69
CA PRO A 73 0.13 34.36 -3.53
C PRO A 73 0.94 35.49 -2.87
N ALA A 74 1.03 35.50 -1.55
CA ALA A 74 1.92 36.39 -0.82
C ALA A 74 3.39 36.14 -1.21
N ALA A 75 4.26 37.11 -0.96
CA ALA A 75 5.68 36.98 -1.29
C ALA A 75 6.30 35.73 -0.62
N GLY A 76 6.94 34.87 -1.40
CA GLY A 76 7.49 33.60 -0.95
C GLY A 76 6.48 32.44 -0.86
N HIS A 77 5.19 32.69 -1.03
CA HIS A 77 4.15 31.68 -0.91
C HIS A 77 3.82 30.95 -2.24
N GLY A 78 4.71 31.03 -3.22
CA GLY A 78 4.63 30.23 -4.45
C GLY A 78 3.95 30.95 -5.61
N THR A 79 3.29 30.18 -6.51
CA THR A 79 2.72 30.68 -7.77
C THR A 79 1.32 30.12 -8.01
N ALA A 80 0.46 30.92 -8.62
CA ALA A 80 -0.87 30.56 -9.09
C ALA A 80 -0.90 30.44 -10.61
N ASP A 81 -1.48 29.39 -11.15
CA ASP A 81 -1.64 29.19 -12.59
C ASP A 81 -3.07 28.70 -12.92
N PRO A 82 -3.86 29.53 -13.65
CA PRO A 82 -3.56 30.89 -14.07
C PRO A 82 -3.58 31.91 -12.91
N ALA A 83 -2.74 32.92 -12.96
CA ALA A 83 -2.74 34.01 -11.97
C ALA A 83 -3.99 34.93 -12.10
N SER A 84 -4.77 34.79 -13.17
CA SER A 84 -6.03 35.48 -13.39
C SER A 84 -6.95 34.63 -14.26
N ALA A 85 -8.23 34.58 -13.91
CA ALA A 85 -9.26 33.87 -14.68
C ALA A 85 -10.54 34.70 -14.76
N THR A 86 -11.35 34.44 -15.79
CA THR A 86 -12.68 35.08 -15.93
C THR A 86 -13.75 34.10 -15.42
N THR A 87 -14.71 34.60 -14.62
CA THR A 87 -15.79 33.77 -14.08
C THR A 87 -16.69 33.20 -15.18
N GLY A 88 -17.02 31.93 -15.07
CA GLY A 88 -17.98 31.23 -15.92
C GLY A 88 -19.43 31.68 -15.71
N SER A 89 -20.39 31.01 -16.36
CA SER A 89 -21.81 31.32 -16.26
C SER A 89 -22.38 31.15 -14.87
N ASP A 90 -21.76 30.29 -14.04
CA ASP A 90 -22.12 30.06 -12.64
C ASP A 90 -21.40 31.01 -11.66
N GLY A 91 -20.60 31.95 -12.17
CA GLY A 91 -19.82 32.91 -11.40
C GLY A 91 -18.54 32.35 -10.81
N SER A 92 -18.11 31.12 -11.17
CA SER A 92 -16.91 30.49 -10.62
C SER A 92 -15.65 30.79 -11.46
N ALA A 93 -14.50 30.81 -10.78
CA ALA A 93 -13.15 30.88 -11.36
C ALA A 93 -12.21 29.96 -10.53
N ALA A 94 -11.17 29.43 -11.18
CA ALA A 94 -10.26 28.48 -10.55
C ALA A 94 -8.79 28.78 -10.87
N THR A 95 -7.89 28.35 -9.98
CA THR A 95 -6.45 28.34 -10.18
C THR A 95 -5.81 27.15 -9.51
N HIS A 96 -4.70 26.64 -10.06
CA HIS A 96 -3.80 25.73 -9.37
C HIS A 96 -2.75 26.55 -8.60
N TRP A 97 -2.50 26.19 -7.33
CA TRP A 97 -1.53 26.89 -6.49
C TRP A 97 -0.38 25.96 -6.14
N THR A 98 0.82 26.29 -6.66
CA THR A 98 2.08 25.67 -6.24
C THR A 98 2.62 26.46 -5.06
N LEU A 99 2.84 25.79 -3.92
CA LEU A 99 3.34 26.43 -2.70
C LEU A 99 4.81 26.86 -2.87
N GLY A 100 5.24 27.83 -2.07
CA GLY A 100 6.64 28.25 -2.02
C GLY A 100 7.56 27.25 -1.33
N PRO A 101 8.88 27.50 -1.32
CA PRO A 101 9.88 26.59 -0.78
C PRO A 101 9.98 26.62 0.75
N ASP A 102 9.41 27.60 1.43
CA ASP A 102 9.49 27.71 2.88
C ASP A 102 8.34 26.90 3.53
N PRO A 103 8.60 26.15 4.61
CA PRO A 103 7.54 25.43 5.30
C PRO A 103 6.65 26.38 6.11
N GLY A 104 5.40 25.94 6.36
CA GLY A 104 4.44 26.68 7.19
C GLY A 104 3.18 27.11 6.47
N ARG A 105 2.46 28.06 7.07
CA ARG A 105 1.19 28.54 6.53
C ARG A 105 1.43 29.52 5.37
N HIS A 106 0.95 29.17 4.20
CA HIS A 106 0.93 30.00 3.01
C HIS A 106 -0.45 30.63 2.80
N THR A 107 -0.48 31.79 2.13
CA THR A 107 -1.72 32.50 1.82
C THR A 107 -1.71 32.99 0.39
N ILE A 108 -2.89 32.98 -0.23
CA ILE A 108 -3.16 33.56 -1.53
C ILE A 108 -4.33 34.52 -1.40
N THR A 109 -4.16 35.78 -1.89
CA THR A 109 -5.24 36.76 -1.98
C THR A 109 -5.96 36.56 -3.30
N VAL A 110 -7.28 36.44 -3.22
CA VAL A 110 -8.16 36.36 -4.39
C VAL A 110 -8.96 37.66 -4.45
N ALA A 111 -8.94 38.33 -5.60
CA ALA A 111 -9.60 39.64 -5.78
C ALA A 111 -10.42 39.68 -7.08
N ALA A 112 -11.59 40.34 -7.01
CA ALA A 112 -12.43 40.65 -8.14
C ALA A 112 -13.01 42.09 -7.93
N ALA A 113 -12.59 43.04 -8.73
CA ALA A 113 -12.86 44.47 -8.50
C ALA A 113 -12.48 44.90 -7.07
N SER A 114 -13.44 45.31 -6.23
CA SER A 114 -13.21 45.71 -4.83
C SER A 114 -13.37 44.56 -3.84
N ALA A 115 -13.94 43.43 -4.25
CA ALA A 115 -14.09 42.25 -3.39
C ALA A 115 -12.77 41.48 -3.25
N THR A 116 -12.43 41.08 -2.03
CA THR A 116 -11.23 40.29 -1.75
C THR A 116 -11.52 39.20 -0.74
N THR A 117 -10.80 38.06 -0.85
CA THR A 117 -10.75 37.03 0.16
C THR A 117 -9.34 36.45 0.23
N THR A 118 -9.03 35.76 1.32
CA THR A 118 -7.73 35.08 1.50
C THR A 118 -7.97 33.60 1.68
N VAL A 119 -7.28 32.77 0.89
CA VAL A 119 -7.25 31.32 1.05
C VAL A 119 -5.90 30.95 1.64
N ALA A 120 -5.90 29.92 2.48
CA ALA A 120 -4.68 29.42 3.12
C ALA A 120 -4.41 27.97 2.73
N ALA A 121 -3.13 27.58 2.81
CA ALA A 121 -2.67 26.20 2.70
C ALA A 121 -1.44 26.01 3.61
N VAL A 122 -1.05 24.77 3.85
CA VAL A 122 0.13 24.43 4.66
C VAL A 122 1.19 23.76 3.78
N ALA A 123 2.37 24.37 3.73
CA ALA A 123 3.58 23.80 3.16
C ALA A 123 4.28 22.95 4.23
N LEU A 124 4.36 21.64 4.00
CA LEU A 124 5.00 20.67 4.91
C LEU A 124 6.51 20.71 4.72
N ASP A 125 7.27 20.79 5.81
CA ASP A 125 8.70 20.46 5.81
C ASP A 125 8.84 18.94 5.73
N LEU A 126 9.16 18.44 4.53
CA LEU A 126 9.25 16.99 4.30
C LEU A 126 10.35 16.34 5.13
N GLU A 127 11.52 16.98 5.24
CA GLU A 127 12.65 16.38 5.98
C GLU A 127 12.35 16.30 7.48
N ALA A 128 11.81 17.36 8.07
CA ALA A 128 11.40 17.35 9.47
C ALA A 128 10.28 16.33 9.74
N GLU A 129 9.36 16.15 8.77
CA GLU A 129 8.31 15.12 8.86
C GLU A 129 8.90 13.71 8.83
N LEU A 130 9.81 13.44 7.87
CA LEU A 130 10.49 12.15 7.75
C LEU A 130 11.37 11.86 8.98
N ASP A 131 12.10 12.84 9.51
CA ASP A 131 12.89 12.69 10.74
C ASP A 131 12.00 12.24 11.91
N THR A 132 10.79 12.79 12.02
CA THR A 132 9.85 12.41 13.07
C THR A 132 9.20 11.05 12.81
N LEU A 133 8.80 10.79 11.55
CA LEU A 133 8.14 9.55 11.15
C LEU A 133 9.04 8.33 11.35
N PHE A 134 10.35 8.48 11.03
CA PHE A 134 11.35 7.41 11.09
C PHE A 134 12.12 7.35 12.40
N MET A 135 11.70 8.05 13.46
CA MET A 135 12.23 7.82 14.80
C MET A 135 12.04 6.35 15.21
N PRO A 136 12.99 5.77 15.98
CA PRO A 136 12.83 4.40 16.47
C PRO A 136 11.44 4.17 17.06
N PRO A 137 10.79 3.02 16.78
CA PRO A 137 9.48 2.72 17.34
C PRO A 137 9.55 2.54 18.85
N THR A 138 8.45 2.88 19.52
CA THR A 138 8.30 2.76 20.97
C THR A 138 7.66 1.43 21.35
N ASP A 139 7.87 0.98 22.59
CA ASP A 139 7.21 -0.22 23.12
C ASP A 139 5.67 -0.11 23.03
N ALA A 140 5.11 1.09 23.23
CA ALA A 140 3.67 1.32 23.13
C ALA A 140 3.13 1.10 21.69
N GLU A 141 3.89 1.46 20.67
CA GLU A 141 3.52 1.18 19.28
C GLU A 141 3.59 -0.31 18.95
N LEU A 142 4.61 -1.02 19.46
CA LEU A 142 4.71 -2.48 19.32
C LEU A 142 3.53 -3.18 20.01
N ASP A 143 3.20 -2.77 21.23
CA ASP A 143 2.08 -3.33 22.00
C ASP A 143 0.73 -3.06 21.31
N ALA A 144 0.54 -1.86 20.73
CA ALA A 144 -0.65 -1.53 19.97
C ALA A 144 -0.82 -2.44 18.73
N VAL A 145 0.26 -2.71 17.99
CA VAL A 145 0.24 -3.61 16.85
C VAL A 145 -0.02 -5.06 17.28
N ARG A 146 0.60 -5.54 18.37
CA ARG A 146 0.30 -6.87 18.92
C ARG A 146 -1.15 -7.01 19.36
N ALA A 147 -1.71 -5.97 19.99
CA ALA A 147 -3.11 -5.96 20.40
C ALA A 147 -4.06 -6.01 19.18
N ASP A 148 -3.75 -5.29 18.10
CA ASP A 148 -4.50 -5.37 16.85
C ASP A 148 -4.45 -6.79 16.28
N TRP A 149 -3.27 -7.38 16.11
CA TRP A 149 -3.11 -8.74 15.60
C TRP A 149 -3.84 -9.80 16.44
N ALA A 150 -3.86 -9.63 17.77
CA ALA A 150 -4.56 -10.56 18.67
C ALA A 150 -6.08 -10.56 18.49
N THR A 151 -6.64 -9.54 17.84
CA THR A 151 -8.08 -9.48 17.52
C THR A 151 -8.43 -10.08 16.17
N ARG A 152 -7.43 -10.42 15.35
CA ARG A 152 -7.65 -10.91 13.99
C ARG A 152 -7.99 -12.38 13.97
N ASP A 153 -9.02 -12.71 13.22
CA ASP A 153 -9.51 -14.07 13.02
C ASP A 153 -9.06 -14.58 11.65
N PHE A 154 -8.28 -15.66 11.64
CA PHE A 154 -7.83 -16.36 10.44
C PHE A 154 -8.73 -17.55 10.11
N SER A 155 -9.86 -17.73 10.79
CA SER A 155 -10.81 -18.77 10.44
C SER A 155 -11.35 -18.52 9.04
N ALA A 156 -11.39 -19.59 8.24
CA ALA A 156 -11.98 -19.55 6.92
C ALA A 156 -13.44 -20.01 6.99
N ALA A 157 -14.31 -19.28 6.30
CA ALA A 157 -15.72 -19.64 6.13
C ALA A 157 -16.04 -19.93 4.66
N ASP A 158 -17.19 -20.53 4.40
CA ASP A 158 -17.76 -20.73 3.05
C ASP A 158 -16.79 -21.40 2.06
N MET A 159 -15.97 -22.33 2.53
CA MET A 159 -15.03 -23.07 1.70
C MET A 159 -15.73 -23.83 0.59
N ARG A 160 -15.20 -23.73 -0.63
CA ARG A 160 -15.65 -24.48 -1.82
C ARG A 160 -14.46 -24.97 -2.60
N VAL A 161 -14.62 -26.14 -3.21
CA VAL A 161 -13.67 -26.65 -4.21
C VAL A 161 -14.14 -26.15 -5.58
N GLU A 162 -13.34 -25.30 -6.20
CA GLU A 162 -13.60 -24.72 -7.53
C GLU A 162 -13.10 -25.63 -8.65
N LEU A 163 -11.99 -26.33 -8.41
CA LEU A 163 -11.39 -27.33 -9.29
C LEU A 163 -10.78 -28.43 -8.46
N ALA A 164 -10.93 -29.68 -8.91
CA ALA A 164 -10.20 -30.83 -8.35
C ALA A 164 -9.77 -31.76 -9.49
N GLU A 165 -8.47 -32.02 -9.56
CA GLU A 165 -7.91 -32.93 -10.57
C GLU A 165 -6.57 -33.52 -10.14
N ARG A 166 -6.10 -34.52 -10.91
CA ARG A 166 -4.76 -35.07 -10.74
C ARG A 166 -3.75 -34.23 -11.53
N LEU A 167 -2.62 -33.93 -10.91
CA LEU A 167 -1.54 -33.16 -11.50
C LEU A 167 -0.22 -33.91 -11.36
N ASP A 168 0.57 -33.97 -12.45
CA ASP A 168 1.99 -34.35 -12.37
C ASP A 168 2.80 -33.16 -11.82
N LEU A 169 3.27 -33.29 -10.59
CA LEU A 169 4.13 -32.32 -9.94
C LEU A 169 5.58 -32.77 -10.04
N ALA A 170 6.28 -32.39 -11.09
CA ALA A 170 7.70 -32.73 -11.32
C ALA A 170 7.97 -34.27 -11.28
N GLY A 171 7.08 -35.08 -11.84
CA GLY A 171 7.16 -36.53 -11.89
C GLY A 171 6.50 -37.28 -10.74
N SER A 172 5.75 -36.58 -9.88
CA SER A 172 4.93 -37.15 -8.81
C SER A 172 3.48 -36.79 -9.00
N GLU A 173 2.59 -37.77 -8.91
CA GLU A 173 1.15 -37.54 -8.98
C GLU A 173 0.64 -36.95 -7.66
N VAL A 174 -0.07 -35.82 -7.75
CA VAL A 174 -0.68 -35.15 -6.62
C VAL A 174 -2.15 -34.83 -6.87
N ASP A 175 -2.96 -34.77 -5.81
CA ASP A 175 -4.30 -34.18 -5.85
C ASP A 175 -4.19 -32.66 -5.80
N LEU A 176 -4.53 -31.96 -6.90
CA LEU A 176 -4.67 -30.51 -6.93
C LEU A 176 -6.11 -30.14 -6.62
N ARG A 177 -6.29 -29.23 -5.68
CA ARG A 177 -7.57 -28.58 -5.38
C ARG A 177 -7.38 -27.07 -5.43
N ILE A 178 -8.10 -26.39 -6.33
CA ILE A 178 -8.28 -24.94 -6.23
C ILE A 178 -9.50 -24.72 -5.35
N VAL A 179 -9.32 -23.95 -4.31
CA VAL A 179 -10.38 -23.68 -3.32
C VAL A 179 -10.67 -22.18 -3.23
N SER A 180 -11.92 -21.84 -2.94
CA SER A 180 -12.30 -20.53 -2.47
C SER A 180 -12.76 -20.62 -1.01
N HIS A 181 -12.51 -19.56 -0.26
CA HIS A 181 -12.93 -19.40 1.13
C HIS A 181 -13.12 -17.93 1.46
N SER A 182 -13.76 -17.62 2.57
CA SER A 182 -13.96 -16.24 3.02
C SER A 182 -13.15 -15.96 4.28
N VAL A 183 -12.43 -14.85 4.31
CA VAL A 183 -11.74 -14.31 5.49
C VAL A 183 -12.33 -12.95 5.80
N ALA A 184 -12.87 -12.75 6.99
CA ALA A 184 -13.57 -11.52 7.38
C ALA A 184 -14.64 -11.06 6.36
N GLY A 185 -15.32 -12.03 5.72
CA GLY A 185 -16.36 -11.79 4.73
C GLY A 185 -15.87 -11.46 3.31
N VAL A 186 -14.56 -11.50 3.07
CA VAL A 186 -13.94 -11.29 1.75
C VAL A 186 -13.54 -12.65 1.16
N ARG A 187 -13.84 -12.87 -0.11
CA ARG A 187 -13.55 -14.14 -0.80
C ARG A 187 -12.12 -14.17 -1.29
N HIS A 188 -11.42 -15.26 -0.97
CA HIS A 188 -10.06 -15.54 -1.39
C HIS A 188 -9.99 -16.88 -2.13
N TYR A 189 -8.94 -17.03 -2.93
CA TYR A 189 -8.63 -18.26 -3.65
C TYR A 189 -7.22 -18.74 -3.29
N GLY A 190 -7.05 -20.05 -3.37
CA GLY A 190 -5.75 -20.67 -3.19
C GLY A 190 -5.74 -22.10 -3.73
N ALA A 191 -4.55 -22.67 -3.82
CA ALA A 191 -4.39 -24.06 -4.20
C ALA A 191 -3.85 -24.90 -3.03
N ILE A 192 -4.33 -26.14 -2.97
CA ILE A 192 -3.83 -27.18 -2.06
C ILE A 192 -3.44 -28.37 -2.91
N LEU A 193 -2.18 -28.83 -2.77
CA LEU A 193 -1.69 -30.00 -3.47
C LEU A 193 -1.29 -31.05 -2.43
N VAL A 194 -1.83 -32.26 -2.60
CA VAL A 194 -1.62 -33.38 -1.67
C VAL A 194 -0.95 -34.53 -2.39
N PRO A 195 0.30 -34.89 -2.05
CA PRO A 195 0.96 -36.08 -2.61
C PRO A 195 0.29 -37.38 -2.21
N ASP A 196 0.39 -38.38 -3.07
CA ASP A 196 -0.14 -39.71 -2.79
C ASP A 196 0.61 -40.44 -1.67
N GLY A 197 -0.10 -41.28 -0.92
CA GLY A 197 0.47 -42.24 0.01
C GLY A 197 0.80 -41.70 1.40
N GLY A 198 0.45 -40.43 1.71
CA GLY A 198 0.54 -39.91 3.06
C GLY A 198 -0.47 -40.58 4.00
N ALA A 199 -0.05 -40.89 5.24
CA ALA A 199 -0.98 -41.27 6.29
C ALA A 199 -1.58 -40.01 6.94
N ASP A 200 -2.73 -40.15 7.62
CA ASP A 200 -3.36 -39.07 8.36
C ASP A 200 -2.36 -38.38 9.31
N GLY A 201 -2.25 -37.08 9.26
CA GLY A 201 -1.37 -36.25 10.08
C GLY A 201 0.14 -36.46 9.86
N SER A 202 0.55 -37.08 8.75
CA SER A 202 1.96 -37.42 8.51
C SER A 202 2.73 -36.39 7.70
N LEU A 203 2.06 -35.57 6.87
CA LEU A 203 2.70 -34.64 5.95
C LEU A 203 2.74 -33.24 6.53
N PRO A 204 3.94 -32.67 6.83
CA PRO A 204 4.07 -31.27 7.14
C PRO A 204 3.48 -30.37 6.03
N ILE A 205 2.97 -29.21 6.40
CA ILE A 205 2.50 -28.21 5.44
C ILE A 205 3.70 -27.39 4.96
N LEU A 206 3.78 -27.14 3.65
CA LEU A 206 4.67 -26.16 3.04
C LEU A 206 3.83 -25.09 2.34
N ALA A 207 3.70 -23.92 2.96
CA ALA A 207 3.03 -22.79 2.34
C ALA A 207 4.03 -22.02 1.45
N TYR A 208 3.70 -21.90 0.17
CA TYR A 208 4.43 -21.11 -0.81
C TYR A 208 3.82 -19.71 -0.93
N LEU A 209 4.58 -18.69 -0.53
CA LEU A 209 4.16 -17.30 -0.51
C LEU A 209 4.86 -16.55 -1.64
N HIS A 210 4.07 -16.14 -2.64
CA HIS A 210 4.59 -15.56 -3.87
C HIS A 210 5.11 -14.13 -3.69
N GLY A 211 6.00 -13.71 -4.57
CA GLY A 211 6.47 -12.33 -4.71
C GLY A 211 5.64 -11.52 -5.70
N GLY A 212 5.95 -10.24 -5.81
CA GLY A 212 5.30 -9.34 -6.78
C GLY A 212 3.87 -8.94 -6.41
N ASP A 213 3.21 -8.25 -7.35
CA ASP A 213 1.80 -7.83 -7.29
C ASP A 213 0.98 -8.47 -8.45
N GLY A 214 1.50 -9.52 -9.05
CA GLY A 214 0.90 -10.17 -10.22
C GLY A 214 0.14 -11.46 -9.92
N GLY A 215 0.05 -11.84 -8.65
CA GLY A 215 -0.57 -13.09 -8.22
C GLY A 215 0.37 -14.30 -8.32
N VAL A 216 -0.21 -15.49 -8.32
CA VAL A 216 0.51 -16.77 -8.28
C VAL A 216 0.02 -17.72 -9.37
N SER A 217 0.95 -18.50 -9.94
CA SER A 217 0.65 -19.58 -10.88
C SER A 217 0.98 -20.94 -10.25
N ILE A 218 0.18 -21.95 -10.56
CA ILE A 218 0.52 -23.33 -10.19
C ILE A 218 1.83 -23.79 -10.88
N GLY A 219 2.21 -23.14 -12.00
CA GLY A 219 3.52 -23.33 -12.61
C GLY A 219 4.71 -22.97 -11.72
N ASP A 220 4.54 -21.99 -10.80
CA ASP A 220 5.59 -21.59 -9.89
C ASP A 220 5.93 -22.69 -8.87
N ILE A 221 4.91 -23.42 -8.43
CA ILE A 221 5.13 -24.54 -7.50
C ILE A 221 5.79 -25.73 -8.17
N GLN A 222 5.61 -25.93 -9.48
CA GLN A 222 6.32 -26.97 -10.22
C GLN A 222 7.83 -26.73 -10.20
N ILE A 223 8.26 -25.46 -10.31
CA ILE A 223 9.67 -25.08 -10.21
C ILE A 223 10.19 -25.37 -8.80
N ALA A 224 9.44 -25.02 -7.76
CA ALA A 224 9.79 -25.32 -6.38
C ALA A 224 9.85 -26.84 -6.11
N ALA A 225 8.94 -27.63 -6.67
CA ALA A 225 8.92 -29.09 -6.55
C ALA A 225 10.13 -29.75 -7.23
N VAL A 226 10.55 -29.25 -8.39
CA VAL A 226 11.81 -29.69 -9.04
C VAL A 226 12.99 -29.43 -8.11
N ALA A 227 13.04 -28.26 -7.48
CA ALA A 227 14.11 -27.89 -6.55
C ALA A 227 14.14 -28.75 -5.29
N LEU A 228 12.97 -29.14 -4.75
CA LEU A 228 12.83 -30.04 -3.61
C LEU A 228 13.30 -31.47 -3.90
N GLY A 229 13.31 -31.88 -5.17
CA GLY A 229 13.77 -33.21 -5.56
C GLY A 229 12.95 -34.35 -4.89
N GLU A 230 13.61 -35.22 -4.14
CA GLU A 230 12.94 -36.35 -3.44
C GLU A 230 12.02 -35.89 -2.30
N LEU A 231 12.18 -34.66 -1.80
CA LEU A 231 11.33 -34.14 -0.72
C LEU A 231 9.97 -33.64 -1.21
N ARG A 232 9.74 -33.52 -2.52
CA ARG A 232 8.49 -32.98 -3.08
C ARG A 232 7.24 -33.74 -2.65
N ASP A 233 7.37 -35.05 -2.35
CA ASP A 233 6.26 -35.90 -1.90
C ASP A 233 6.07 -35.90 -0.37
N SER A 234 6.84 -35.06 0.34
CA SER A 234 6.87 -35.04 1.79
C SER A 234 6.06 -33.92 2.43
N PHE A 235 5.39 -33.09 1.63
CA PHE A 235 4.63 -31.92 2.10
C PHE A 235 3.25 -31.83 1.48
N VAL A 236 2.27 -31.35 2.24
CA VAL A 236 1.06 -30.75 1.70
C VAL A 236 1.40 -29.32 1.30
N TYR A 237 1.25 -28.97 0.03
CA TYR A 237 1.50 -27.61 -0.45
C TYR A 237 0.27 -26.76 -0.31
N VAL A 238 0.46 -25.54 0.19
CA VAL A 238 -0.58 -24.52 0.36
C VAL A 238 -0.15 -23.24 -0.33
N ILE A 239 -0.92 -22.77 -1.30
CA ILE A 239 -0.53 -21.69 -2.19
C ILE A 239 -1.63 -20.64 -2.17
N PRO A 240 -1.57 -19.62 -1.30
CA PRO A 240 -2.54 -18.54 -1.26
C PRO A 240 -2.34 -17.58 -2.44
N SER A 241 -3.42 -17.04 -2.96
CA SER A 241 -3.42 -15.83 -3.75
C SER A 241 -3.75 -14.65 -2.82
N PHE A 242 -2.92 -13.61 -2.81
CA PHE A 242 -3.16 -12.45 -1.97
C PHE A 242 -4.34 -11.61 -2.46
N ARG A 243 -4.80 -10.67 -1.65
CA ARG A 243 -5.93 -9.78 -1.97
C ARG A 243 -5.75 -9.05 -3.29
N ALA A 244 -6.84 -8.91 -4.04
CA ALA A 244 -6.89 -8.30 -5.37
C ALA A 244 -6.05 -9.01 -6.44
N GLU A 245 -5.49 -10.18 -6.16
CA GLU A 245 -4.55 -10.85 -7.05
C GLU A 245 -5.08 -12.17 -7.62
N PRO A 246 -4.62 -12.57 -8.81
CA PRO A 246 -5.04 -13.80 -9.47
C PRO A 246 -4.26 -15.02 -8.96
N LEU A 247 -4.95 -16.16 -8.94
CA LEU A 247 -4.38 -17.49 -8.99
C LEU A 247 -4.62 -18.05 -10.39
N VAL A 248 -3.56 -18.49 -11.05
CA VAL A 248 -3.60 -18.94 -12.45
C VAL A 248 -3.27 -20.44 -12.55
N TYR A 249 -4.14 -21.18 -13.25
CA TYR A 249 -3.88 -22.57 -13.61
C TYR A 249 -4.45 -22.89 -14.99
N GLY A 250 -3.59 -23.28 -15.94
CA GLY A 250 -3.96 -23.43 -17.35
C GLY A 250 -4.54 -22.13 -17.91
N ASP A 251 -5.73 -22.24 -18.51
CA ASP A 251 -6.48 -21.09 -19.02
C ASP A 251 -7.43 -20.47 -17.98
N SER A 252 -7.45 -20.99 -16.77
CA SER A 252 -8.36 -20.54 -15.69
C SER A 252 -7.67 -19.55 -14.77
N VAL A 253 -8.43 -18.52 -14.35
CA VAL A 253 -7.99 -17.46 -13.46
C VAL A 253 -9.04 -17.24 -12.38
N TRP A 254 -8.63 -17.25 -11.12
CA TRP A 254 -9.45 -16.90 -9.97
C TRP A 254 -8.82 -15.69 -9.28
N VAL A 255 -9.60 -14.64 -9.05
CA VAL A 255 -9.09 -13.39 -8.45
C VAL A 255 -9.62 -13.25 -7.03
N SER A 256 -8.71 -13.19 -6.05
CA SER A 256 -9.05 -12.89 -4.66
C SER A 256 -9.61 -11.48 -4.53
N GLU A 257 -10.67 -11.32 -3.74
CA GLU A 257 -11.36 -10.04 -3.55
C GLU A 257 -10.67 -9.18 -2.48
N GLY A 258 -11.19 -7.97 -2.29
CA GLY A 258 -10.72 -7.01 -1.29
C GLY A 258 -9.63 -6.07 -1.80
N PRO A 259 -9.38 -4.97 -1.08
CA PRO A 259 -8.30 -4.06 -1.43
C PRO A 259 -6.93 -4.70 -1.15
N PRO A 260 -5.88 -4.40 -1.93
CA PRO A 260 -4.53 -4.83 -1.62
C PRO A 260 -4.13 -4.46 -0.18
N SER A 261 -3.36 -5.31 0.47
CA SER A 261 -2.85 -5.03 1.82
C SER A 261 -1.50 -5.73 2.05
N PRO A 262 -0.46 -5.35 1.28
CA PRO A 262 0.83 -6.00 1.31
C PRO A 262 1.45 -5.96 2.71
N TRP A 263 2.00 -7.12 3.12
CA TRP A 263 2.66 -7.36 4.42
C TRP A 263 1.78 -7.09 5.65
N ASP A 264 0.44 -7.08 5.50
CA ASP A 264 -0.50 -6.96 6.62
C ASP A 264 -1.60 -8.00 6.49
N GLN A 265 -2.66 -7.74 5.73
CA GLN A 265 -3.74 -8.72 5.56
C GLN A 265 -3.38 -9.88 4.62
N ASP A 266 -2.32 -9.75 3.81
CA ASP A 266 -1.74 -10.91 3.12
C ASP A 266 -1.40 -12.06 4.09
N VAL A 267 -0.98 -11.69 5.31
CA VAL A 267 -0.67 -12.67 6.37
C VAL A 267 -1.94 -13.38 6.83
N ASP A 268 -3.03 -12.63 7.01
CA ASP A 268 -4.33 -13.18 7.40
C ASP A 268 -4.85 -14.16 6.34
N ASP A 269 -4.75 -13.77 5.07
CA ASP A 269 -5.20 -14.57 3.93
C ASP A 269 -4.39 -15.86 3.80
N ALA A 270 -3.06 -15.78 3.97
CA ALA A 270 -2.18 -16.95 3.93
C ALA A 270 -2.46 -17.93 5.08
N LEU A 271 -2.60 -17.44 6.31
CA LEU A 271 -2.89 -18.27 7.48
C LEU A 271 -4.30 -18.88 7.41
N ALA A 272 -5.27 -18.17 6.83
CA ALA A 272 -6.61 -18.73 6.61
C ALA A 272 -6.60 -19.92 5.65
N LEU A 273 -5.85 -19.86 4.54
CA LEU A 273 -5.73 -21.01 3.64
C LEU A 273 -4.98 -22.18 4.28
N VAL A 274 -3.98 -21.91 5.12
CA VAL A 274 -3.34 -22.96 5.94
C VAL A 274 -4.36 -23.64 6.83
N ASN A 275 -5.28 -22.90 7.47
CA ASN A 275 -6.35 -23.47 8.26
C ASN A 275 -7.32 -24.30 7.41
N VAL A 276 -7.67 -23.87 6.20
CA VAL A 276 -8.46 -24.68 5.25
C VAL A 276 -7.76 -26.01 4.98
N ALA A 277 -6.45 -25.99 4.73
CA ALA A 277 -5.70 -27.23 4.49
C ALA A 277 -5.72 -28.15 5.70
N ILE A 278 -5.51 -27.65 6.92
CA ILE A 278 -5.58 -28.42 8.16
C ILE A 278 -6.95 -29.06 8.36
N GLU A 279 -8.02 -28.33 8.05
CA GLU A 279 -9.40 -28.80 8.24
C GLU A 279 -9.86 -29.80 7.18
N THR A 280 -9.31 -29.74 5.95
CA THR A 280 -9.84 -30.48 4.80
C THR A 280 -8.91 -31.52 4.21
N VAL A 281 -7.66 -31.61 4.68
CA VAL A 281 -6.65 -32.56 4.24
C VAL A 281 -6.25 -33.44 5.43
N PRO A 282 -6.74 -34.69 5.52
CA PRO A 282 -6.43 -35.57 6.64
C PRO A 282 -4.92 -35.83 6.83
N GLU A 283 -4.17 -35.89 5.74
CA GLU A 283 -2.72 -36.13 5.74
C GLU A 283 -1.92 -34.97 6.32
N ALA A 284 -2.51 -33.73 6.39
CA ALA A 284 -1.81 -32.55 6.86
C ALA A 284 -1.46 -32.62 8.35
N LYS A 285 -0.19 -32.36 8.65
CA LYS A 285 0.33 -32.31 10.03
C LYS A 285 0.18 -30.88 10.57
N ALA A 286 -0.89 -30.63 11.31
CA ALA A 286 -1.30 -29.30 11.78
C ALA A 286 -0.26 -28.56 12.63
N GLU A 287 0.60 -29.28 13.35
CA GLU A 287 1.66 -28.74 14.20
C GLU A 287 3.02 -28.54 13.48
N SER A 288 3.07 -28.77 12.16
CA SER A 288 4.31 -28.63 11.38
C SER A 288 4.04 -27.82 10.11
N ILE A 289 3.89 -26.50 10.27
CA ILE A 289 3.68 -25.57 9.18
C ILE A 289 5.02 -24.92 8.83
N ASN A 290 5.44 -25.05 7.58
CA ASN A 290 6.67 -24.49 7.08
C ASN A 290 6.33 -23.43 6.01
N LEU A 291 7.06 -22.32 6.00
CA LEU A 291 6.83 -21.24 5.06
C LEU A 291 8.03 -21.08 4.13
N PHE A 292 7.75 -20.87 2.87
CA PHE A 292 8.72 -20.55 1.84
C PHE A 292 8.22 -19.31 1.09
N GLY A 293 8.98 -18.23 1.13
CA GLY A 293 8.58 -16.99 0.47
C GLY A 293 9.72 -16.20 -0.11
N GLY A 294 9.48 -15.54 -1.25
CA GLY A 294 10.42 -14.64 -1.89
C GLY A 294 9.86 -13.22 -2.01
N SER A 295 10.71 -12.20 -1.89
CA SER A 295 10.32 -10.80 -2.05
C SER A 295 9.16 -10.44 -1.09
N ARG A 296 8.02 -9.96 -1.61
CA ARG A 296 6.80 -9.75 -0.80
C ARG A 296 6.46 -10.98 0.06
N GLY A 297 6.47 -12.18 -0.55
CA GLY A 297 6.19 -13.42 0.16
C GLY A 297 7.20 -13.73 1.26
N GLY A 298 8.47 -13.32 1.12
CA GLY A 298 9.48 -13.43 2.17
C GLY A 298 9.14 -12.58 3.40
N GLY A 299 8.69 -11.35 3.19
CA GLY A 299 8.19 -10.48 4.26
C GLY A 299 6.92 -11.03 4.92
N VAL A 300 5.97 -11.53 4.10
CA VAL A 300 4.74 -12.18 4.60
C VAL A 300 5.07 -13.42 5.43
N ALA A 301 6.03 -14.26 5.00
CA ALA A 301 6.45 -15.44 5.73
C ALA A 301 6.99 -15.11 7.14
N LEU A 302 7.84 -14.08 7.22
CA LEU A 302 8.40 -13.63 8.50
C LEU A 302 7.30 -13.08 9.42
N LEU A 303 6.39 -12.26 8.91
CA LEU A 303 5.26 -11.75 9.69
C LEU A 303 4.28 -12.84 10.12
N ALA A 304 4.03 -13.83 9.27
CA ALA A 304 3.22 -15.00 9.63
C ALA A 304 3.86 -15.80 10.77
N GLY A 305 5.19 -15.97 10.72
CA GLY A 305 5.92 -16.66 11.80
C GLY A 305 5.91 -15.91 13.13
N VAL A 306 5.83 -14.56 13.12
CA VAL A 306 5.63 -13.75 14.33
C VAL A 306 4.22 -13.94 14.90
N ARG A 307 3.21 -14.14 14.05
CA ARG A 307 1.79 -14.10 14.43
C ARG A 307 1.18 -15.46 14.73
N ASP A 308 1.75 -16.54 14.21
CA ASP A 308 1.24 -17.90 14.41
C ASP A 308 2.33 -18.82 15.00
N PRO A 309 2.21 -19.23 16.27
CA PRO A 309 3.21 -20.09 16.92
C PRO A 309 3.24 -21.53 16.38
N ARG A 310 2.32 -21.94 15.50
CA ARG A 310 2.34 -23.24 14.83
C ARG A 310 3.36 -23.30 13.70
N ILE A 311 3.89 -22.12 13.26
CA ILE A 311 4.92 -22.07 12.22
C ILE A 311 6.20 -22.69 12.77
N ALA A 312 6.63 -23.76 12.13
CA ALA A 312 7.79 -24.53 12.57
C ALA A 312 9.11 -24.00 11.98
N ARG A 313 9.10 -23.52 10.73
CA ARG A 313 10.27 -23.04 10.00
C ARG A 313 9.89 -22.04 8.92
N ILE A 314 10.84 -21.14 8.62
CA ILE A 314 10.71 -20.14 7.54
C ILE A 314 11.96 -20.17 6.67
N VAL A 315 11.78 -20.28 5.37
CA VAL A 315 12.79 -19.95 4.36
C VAL A 315 12.35 -18.64 3.69
N ALA A 316 13.13 -17.58 3.86
CA ALA A 316 12.83 -16.27 3.32
C ALA A 316 13.93 -15.81 2.34
N PHE A 317 13.54 -15.42 1.13
CA PHE A 317 14.41 -14.86 0.11
C PHE A 317 14.14 -13.36 -0.03
N PHE A 318 15.16 -12.54 0.14
CA PHE A 318 15.19 -11.09 -0.13
C PHE A 318 13.87 -10.36 0.19
N GLY A 319 13.20 -10.70 1.29
CA GLY A 319 11.97 -10.04 1.73
C GLY A 319 12.26 -8.76 2.53
N PRO A 320 11.34 -7.77 2.51
CA PRO A 320 11.43 -6.63 3.40
C PRO A 320 11.16 -7.07 4.85
N THR A 321 11.96 -6.54 5.78
CA THR A 321 11.94 -6.93 7.19
C THR A 321 11.79 -5.77 8.16
N TYR A 322 12.23 -4.55 7.75
CA TYR A 322 12.31 -3.39 8.61
C TYR A 322 11.88 -2.11 7.90
N PHE A 323 10.70 -1.60 8.22
CA PHE A 323 10.10 -0.44 7.56
C PHE A 323 10.52 0.91 8.17
N PHE A 324 11.47 0.92 9.13
CA PHE A 324 12.11 2.13 9.66
C PHE A 324 13.56 2.32 9.15
N ASP A 325 13.94 1.60 8.14
CA ASP A 325 15.26 1.66 7.54
C ASP A 325 15.38 2.82 6.53
N ASP A 326 16.60 3.25 6.22
CA ASP A 326 16.86 4.37 5.32
C ASP A 326 16.38 4.11 3.88
N TRP A 327 16.37 2.85 3.43
CA TRP A 327 15.85 2.49 2.11
C TRP A 327 14.32 2.72 2.04
N VAL A 328 13.56 2.35 3.07
CA VAL A 328 12.11 2.63 3.14
C VAL A 328 11.86 4.12 3.30
N ARG A 329 12.67 4.81 4.11
CA ARG A 329 12.60 6.27 4.25
C ARG A 329 12.71 6.97 2.90
N GLU A 330 13.63 6.52 2.04
CA GLU A 330 13.79 7.08 0.70
C GLU A 330 12.59 6.80 -0.20
N ILE A 331 12.00 5.59 -0.13
CA ILE A 331 10.75 5.26 -0.84
C ILE A 331 9.60 6.20 -0.42
N VAL A 332 9.45 6.42 0.89
CA VAL A 332 8.42 7.34 1.41
C VAL A 332 8.69 8.78 0.96
N ARG A 333 9.96 9.21 0.93
CA ARG A 333 10.36 10.53 0.43
C ARG A 333 9.97 10.72 -1.04
N GLU A 334 10.33 9.78 -1.90
CA GLU A 334 10.03 9.83 -3.33
C GLU A 334 8.52 9.82 -3.58
N ALA A 335 7.77 8.99 -2.87
CA ALA A 335 6.32 8.96 -2.94
C ALA A 335 5.70 10.29 -2.48
N ALA A 336 6.17 10.87 -1.37
CA ALA A 336 5.72 12.18 -0.89
C ALA A 336 5.98 13.31 -1.90
N LEU A 337 7.06 13.19 -2.69
CA LEU A 337 7.39 14.09 -3.80
C LEU A 337 6.64 13.75 -5.11
N ARG A 338 5.68 12.80 -5.06
CA ARG A 338 4.89 12.32 -6.21
C ARG A 338 5.73 11.64 -7.30
N MET A 339 6.81 11.00 -6.90
CA MET A 339 7.70 10.20 -7.74
C MET A 339 7.86 8.79 -7.13
N PRO A 340 6.77 8.04 -6.87
CA PRO A 340 6.88 6.73 -6.23
C PRO A 340 7.66 5.77 -7.13
N ARG A 341 8.48 4.92 -6.52
CA ARG A 341 9.16 3.83 -7.22
C ARG A 341 8.16 2.80 -7.70
N GLU A 342 8.42 2.23 -8.87
CA GLU A 342 7.67 1.09 -9.40
C GLU A 342 8.15 -0.21 -8.72
N LEU A 343 7.82 -0.36 -7.42
CA LEU A 343 8.11 -1.55 -6.63
C LEU A 343 6.82 -2.15 -6.07
N THR A 344 6.87 -3.47 -5.85
CA THR A 344 5.79 -4.23 -5.22
C THR A 344 5.27 -3.54 -3.95
N GLY A 345 3.95 -3.37 -3.86
CA GLY A 345 3.27 -2.78 -2.71
C GLY A 345 3.38 -1.26 -2.58
N VAL A 346 4.34 -0.60 -3.26
CA VAL A 346 4.57 0.85 -3.09
C VAL A 346 3.38 1.68 -3.55
N ALA A 347 2.73 1.32 -4.67
CA ALA A 347 1.55 2.03 -5.15
C ALA A 347 0.39 2.01 -4.13
N HIS A 348 0.21 0.87 -3.44
CA HIS A 348 -0.78 0.77 -2.36
C HIS A 348 -0.39 1.63 -1.16
N LEU A 349 0.87 1.55 -0.70
CA LEU A 349 1.35 2.34 0.44
C LEU A 349 1.26 3.84 0.15
N ASP A 350 1.60 4.26 -1.07
CA ASP A 350 1.51 5.66 -1.50
C ASP A 350 0.06 6.15 -1.47
N SER A 351 -0.85 5.46 -2.17
CA SER A 351 -2.24 5.91 -2.30
C SER A 351 -3.04 5.82 -1.00
N THR A 352 -2.76 4.81 -0.16
CA THR A 352 -3.55 4.51 1.04
C THR A 352 -3.04 5.23 2.28
N PHE A 353 -1.73 5.44 2.42
CA PHE A 353 -1.12 5.95 3.65
C PHE A 353 -0.29 7.22 3.40
N ILE A 354 0.64 7.22 2.43
CA ILE A 354 1.62 8.30 2.29
C ILE A 354 0.93 9.58 1.82
N GLN A 355 0.20 9.55 0.70
CA GLN A 355 -0.50 10.74 0.20
C GLN A 355 -1.58 11.25 1.15
N PRO A 356 -2.45 10.41 1.76
CA PRO A 356 -3.35 10.85 2.81
C PRO A 356 -2.63 11.48 4.02
N HIS A 357 -1.49 10.92 4.44
CA HIS A 357 -0.69 11.51 5.50
C HIS A 357 -0.14 12.89 5.12
N ILE A 358 0.41 13.03 3.91
CA ILE A 358 0.90 14.33 3.39
C ILE A 358 -0.23 15.36 3.35
N ARG A 359 -1.45 14.97 2.98
CA ARG A 359 -2.62 15.86 2.99
C ARG A 359 -3.20 16.13 4.38
N GLY A 360 -2.72 15.43 5.42
CA GLY A 360 -3.21 15.55 6.80
C GLY A 360 -4.52 14.80 7.07
N GLU A 361 -4.91 13.89 6.19
CA GLU A 361 -6.09 13.02 6.29
C GLU A 361 -5.80 11.75 7.10
N TYR A 362 -4.53 11.38 7.22
CA TYR A 362 -4.02 10.23 7.97
C TYR A 362 -3.01 10.71 9.00
N SER A 363 -3.17 10.31 10.26
CA SER A 363 -2.31 10.80 11.33
C SER A 363 -0.89 10.25 11.24
N ARG A 364 0.08 10.94 11.86
CA ARG A 364 1.46 10.42 11.96
C ARG A 364 1.51 9.17 12.83
N GLU A 365 0.74 9.14 13.89
CA GLU A 365 0.62 8.01 14.78
C GLU A 365 0.15 6.77 14.03
N ASP A 366 -0.91 6.90 13.22
CA ASP A 366 -1.43 5.78 12.42
C ASP A 366 -0.41 5.35 11.35
N MET A 367 0.24 6.31 10.66
CA MET A 367 1.29 6.02 9.68
C MET A 367 2.45 5.23 10.31
N ARG A 368 2.87 5.57 11.52
CA ARG A 368 3.91 4.85 12.25
C ARG A 368 3.48 3.43 12.61
N LEU A 369 2.23 3.23 13.02
CA LEU A 369 1.69 1.88 13.26
C LEU A 369 1.70 1.02 11.99
N GLU A 370 1.47 1.62 10.81
CA GLU A 370 1.60 0.91 9.53
C GLU A 370 3.04 0.46 9.24
N LEU A 371 4.04 1.28 9.59
CA LEU A 371 5.46 0.90 9.48
C LEU A 371 5.83 -0.20 10.49
N VAL A 372 5.37 -0.10 11.74
CA VAL A 372 5.61 -1.11 12.79
C VAL A 372 5.03 -2.45 12.39
N ARG A 373 3.78 -2.49 11.94
CA ARG A 373 3.04 -3.72 11.61
C ARG A 373 3.67 -4.50 10.44
N ARG A 374 4.44 -3.84 9.58
CA ARG A 374 5.17 -4.44 8.47
C ARG A 374 6.63 -4.80 8.80
N SER A 375 7.08 -4.51 10.00
CA SER A 375 8.49 -4.67 10.42
C SER A 375 8.69 -5.94 11.26
N SER A 376 8.90 -7.08 10.62
CA SER A 376 9.13 -8.36 11.33
C SER A 376 10.35 -8.32 12.26
N VAL A 377 11.37 -7.52 11.95
CA VAL A 377 12.57 -7.30 12.78
C VAL A 377 12.21 -6.85 14.20
N LEU A 378 11.17 -6.01 14.37
CA LEU A 378 10.74 -5.51 15.68
C LEU A 378 10.18 -6.61 16.58
N PHE A 379 9.82 -7.73 15.99
CA PHE A 379 9.25 -8.92 16.64
C PHE A 379 10.14 -10.14 16.50
N ALA A 380 11.44 -9.96 16.24
CA ALA A 380 12.39 -11.02 15.95
C ALA A 380 12.48 -12.10 17.06
N ARG A 381 12.14 -11.75 18.31
CA ARG A 381 12.06 -12.67 19.45
C ARG A 381 11.02 -13.78 19.24
N ASP A 382 9.93 -13.45 18.55
CA ASP A 382 8.75 -14.31 18.36
C ASP A 382 8.88 -15.20 17.11
N LEU A 383 9.93 -14.99 16.28
CA LEU A 383 10.16 -15.78 15.07
C LEU A 383 10.54 -17.24 15.41
N PRO A 384 10.03 -18.23 14.67
CA PRO A 384 10.51 -19.62 14.71
C PRO A 384 11.93 -19.72 14.11
N PRO A 385 12.50 -20.92 13.92
CA PRO A 385 13.69 -21.11 13.11
C PRO A 385 13.54 -20.51 11.70
N VAL A 386 14.52 -19.67 11.31
CA VAL A 386 14.53 -18.92 10.03
C VAL A 386 15.82 -19.19 9.26
N GLN A 387 15.71 -19.47 7.97
CA GLN A 387 16.81 -19.36 7.03
C GLN A 387 16.56 -18.22 6.06
N LEU A 388 17.47 -17.23 6.03
CA LEU A 388 17.39 -16.01 5.25
C LEU A 388 18.42 -16.01 4.11
N HIS A 389 17.99 -15.62 2.90
CA HIS A 389 18.85 -15.51 1.72
C HIS A 389 18.67 -14.14 1.06
N HIS A 390 19.78 -13.45 0.74
CA HIS A 390 19.74 -12.13 0.09
C HIS A 390 20.97 -11.88 -0.80
N GLY A 391 20.79 -11.22 -1.93
CA GLY A 391 21.89 -10.76 -2.78
C GLY A 391 22.41 -9.39 -2.31
N ASP A 392 23.73 -9.16 -2.30
CA ASP A 392 24.29 -7.89 -1.84
C ASP A 392 24.14 -6.75 -2.86
N LEU A 393 23.82 -7.06 -4.12
CA LEU A 393 23.52 -6.09 -5.19
C LEU A 393 22.02 -6.00 -5.52
N ASP A 394 21.16 -6.43 -4.62
CA ASP A 394 19.71 -6.34 -4.81
C ASP A 394 19.26 -4.88 -4.88
N GLN A 395 18.68 -4.49 -6.02
CA GLN A 395 18.18 -3.14 -6.31
C GLN A 395 16.68 -3.00 -6.05
N THR A 396 15.98 -4.12 -5.81
CA THR A 396 14.54 -4.17 -5.57
C THR A 396 14.23 -4.07 -4.09
N VAL A 397 14.88 -4.91 -3.28
CA VAL A 397 14.83 -4.87 -1.81
C VAL A 397 16.27 -4.76 -1.31
N ALA A 398 16.59 -3.64 -0.69
CA ALA A 398 17.96 -3.38 -0.25
C ALA A 398 18.48 -4.45 0.73
N VAL A 399 19.76 -4.83 0.61
CA VAL A 399 20.38 -5.83 1.49
C VAL A 399 20.35 -5.42 2.97
N SER A 400 20.23 -4.12 3.27
CA SER A 400 20.03 -3.58 4.63
C SER A 400 18.83 -4.22 5.35
N GLN A 401 17.81 -4.68 4.60
CA GLN A 401 16.68 -5.40 5.16
C GLN A 401 17.10 -6.75 5.78
N ALA A 402 17.96 -7.50 5.10
CA ALA A 402 18.53 -8.73 5.64
C ALA A 402 19.49 -8.43 6.81
N GLU A 403 20.34 -7.42 6.68
CA GLU A 403 21.29 -7.00 7.71
C GLU A 403 20.58 -6.57 9.01
N ALA A 404 19.44 -5.89 8.90
CA ALA A 404 18.63 -5.51 10.05
C ALA A 404 18.11 -6.74 10.82
N LEU A 405 17.61 -7.75 10.12
CA LEU A 405 17.16 -9.00 10.77
C LEU A 405 18.35 -9.77 11.38
N MET A 406 19.49 -9.83 10.68
CA MET A 406 20.71 -10.46 11.20
C MET A 406 21.16 -9.80 12.50
N ALA A 407 21.21 -8.47 12.54
CA ALA A 407 21.57 -7.71 13.73
C ALA A 407 20.59 -7.94 14.90
N ALA A 408 19.29 -7.98 14.62
CA ALA A 408 18.28 -8.26 15.63
C ALA A 408 18.42 -9.68 16.22
N MET A 409 18.66 -10.67 15.37
CA MET A 409 18.88 -12.06 15.81
C MET A 409 20.18 -12.22 16.61
N GLU A 410 21.26 -11.58 16.18
CA GLU A 410 22.53 -11.55 16.94
C GLU A 410 22.33 -10.91 18.32
N ALA A 411 21.62 -9.80 18.41
CA ALA A 411 21.30 -9.13 19.67
C ALA A 411 20.49 -10.01 20.64
N LEU A 412 19.68 -10.94 20.10
CA LEU A 412 18.93 -11.95 20.85
C LEU A 412 19.76 -13.21 21.19
N GLY A 413 21.01 -13.29 20.72
CA GLY A 413 21.86 -14.49 20.86
C GLY A 413 21.39 -15.67 20.03
N ARG A 414 20.61 -15.44 18.97
CA ARG A 414 20.08 -16.49 18.08
C ARG A 414 21.01 -16.69 16.89
N GLY A 415 21.43 -17.89 16.67
CA GLY A 415 22.24 -18.37 15.55
C GLY A 415 21.84 -19.79 15.17
N PRO A 416 22.60 -20.50 14.31
CA PRO A 416 22.29 -21.87 13.92
C PRO A 416 22.10 -22.80 15.14
N PRO A 417 21.05 -23.68 15.12
CA PRO A 417 20.17 -23.97 14.01
C PRO A 417 18.92 -23.06 13.95
N ASP A 418 18.72 -22.12 14.90
CA ASP A 418 17.50 -21.30 14.99
C ASP A 418 17.47 -20.17 13.98
N PHE A 419 18.64 -19.65 13.63
CA PHE A 419 18.77 -18.60 12.63
C PHE A 419 20.00 -18.81 11.75
N GLU A 420 19.78 -18.88 10.45
CA GLU A 420 20.82 -18.95 9.43
C GLU A 420 20.60 -17.83 8.42
N ALA A 421 21.61 -17.06 8.11
CA ALA A 421 21.54 -15.99 7.09
C ALA A 421 22.68 -16.10 6.10
N TYR A 422 22.37 -15.90 4.84
CA TYR A 422 23.33 -15.99 3.74
C TYR A 422 23.21 -14.75 2.83
N ILE A 423 24.28 -13.96 2.78
CA ILE A 423 24.40 -12.86 1.83
C ILE A 423 25.27 -13.34 0.66
N TYR A 424 24.76 -13.18 -0.56
CA TYR A 424 25.39 -13.69 -1.79
C TYR A 424 26.06 -12.54 -2.54
N ALA A 425 27.37 -12.58 -2.60
CA ALA A 425 28.18 -11.54 -3.25
C ALA A 425 27.95 -11.50 -4.77
N GLY A 426 27.64 -10.31 -5.29
CA GLY A 426 27.38 -10.05 -6.69
C GLY A 426 26.00 -10.46 -7.19
N ALA A 427 25.12 -10.97 -6.31
CA ALA A 427 23.77 -11.39 -6.67
C ALA A 427 22.74 -10.27 -6.47
N GLY A 428 21.71 -10.25 -7.32
CA GLY A 428 20.58 -9.33 -7.28
C GLY A 428 19.31 -9.94 -6.69
N HIS A 429 18.15 -9.49 -7.21
CA HIS A 429 16.81 -9.92 -6.77
C HIS A 429 16.29 -11.12 -7.58
N ASP A 430 17.12 -12.16 -7.72
CA ASP A 430 16.75 -13.40 -8.40
C ASP A 430 17.26 -14.61 -7.62
N VAL A 431 16.36 -15.53 -7.28
CA VAL A 431 16.68 -16.73 -6.51
C VAL A 431 17.71 -17.63 -7.21
N PHE A 432 17.74 -17.61 -8.55
CA PHE A 432 18.69 -18.40 -9.33
C PHE A 432 20.11 -17.82 -9.34
N ASP A 433 20.26 -16.54 -9.05
CA ASP A 433 21.57 -15.88 -8.91
C ASP A 433 22.19 -16.12 -7.52
N LEU A 434 21.42 -16.64 -6.56
CA LEU A 434 21.88 -16.85 -5.19
C LEU A 434 22.68 -18.15 -4.96
N GLY A 435 23.34 -18.66 -5.98
CA GLY A 435 24.28 -19.79 -5.86
C GLY A 435 23.70 -21.02 -5.16
N ALA A 436 24.20 -21.32 -3.94
CA ALA A 436 23.75 -22.51 -3.18
C ALA A 436 22.48 -22.29 -2.34
N ALA A 437 21.70 -21.21 -2.57
CA ALA A 437 20.53 -20.88 -1.76
C ALA A 437 19.48 -21.98 -1.78
N ILE A 438 19.12 -22.50 -2.96
CA ILE A 438 18.11 -23.55 -3.10
C ILE A 438 18.52 -24.85 -2.39
N PRO A 439 19.74 -25.43 -2.59
CA PRO A 439 20.16 -26.59 -1.82
C PRO A 439 20.16 -26.39 -0.29
N ARG A 440 20.51 -25.18 0.18
CA ARG A 440 20.43 -24.84 1.62
C ARG A 440 18.98 -24.82 2.12
N ALA A 441 18.07 -24.17 1.37
CA ALA A 441 16.66 -24.12 1.69
C ALA A 441 16.04 -25.53 1.78
N VAL A 442 16.35 -26.41 0.82
CA VAL A 442 15.91 -27.81 0.83
C VAL A 442 16.44 -28.56 2.05
N ALA A 443 17.74 -28.42 2.37
CA ALA A 443 18.32 -29.05 3.57
C ALA A 443 17.70 -28.52 4.88
N PHE A 444 17.35 -27.25 4.94
CA PHE A 444 16.68 -26.65 6.09
C PHE A 444 15.25 -27.15 6.24
N LEU A 445 14.49 -27.24 5.14
CA LEU A 445 13.13 -27.79 5.14
C LEU A 445 13.10 -29.31 5.46
N ALA A 446 14.12 -30.07 5.04
CA ALA A 446 14.24 -31.50 5.36
C ALA A 446 14.23 -31.77 6.87
N GLN A 447 14.68 -30.82 7.68
CA GLN A 447 14.65 -30.94 9.14
C GLN A 447 13.21 -30.99 9.71
N ALA A 448 12.21 -30.52 8.97
CA ALA A 448 10.80 -30.63 9.36
C ALA A 448 10.27 -32.09 9.32
N LEU A 449 10.94 -32.95 8.56
CA LEU A 449 10.54 -34.35 8.38
C LEU A 449 11.02 -35.26 9.52
N GLY A 450 11.80 -34.74 10.48
CA GLY A 450 12.44 -35.50 11.53
C GLY A 450 13.76 -36.14 11.06
N SER A 451 14.69 -36.45 11.96
CA SER A 451 15.99 -37.07 11.65
C SER A 451 15.86 -38.52 11.24
N GLY A 452 15.38 -38.74 10.01
CA GLY A 452 15.59 -40.00 9.30
C GLY A 452 16.76 -39.76 8.33
N THR A 453 17.94 -40.07 8.76
CA THR A 453 19.19 -40.24 8.02
C THR A 453 19.23 -39.75 6.57
N ALA A 454 19.64 -38.49 6.38
CA ALA A 454 20.32 -38.11 5.16
C ALA A 454 21.74 -37.62 5.57
N ASP A 455 22.76 -38.38 5.18
CA ASP A 455 24.16 -37.93 5.24
C ASP A 455 24.27 -36.61 4.45
N ALA A 456 24.42 -35.49 5.13
CA ALA A 456 24.67 -34.22 4.50
C ALA A 456 25.99 -34.30 3.72
N PRO A 457 26.03 -33.88 2.44
CA PRO A 457 27.31 -33.75 1.75
C PRO A 457 28.14 -32.68 2.47
N THR A 458 29.26 -33.11 3.03
CA THR A 458 30.26 -32.24 3.67
C THR A 458 30.80 -31.26 2.63
N ALA A 459 30.26 -30.05 2.62
CA ALA A 459 30.80 -28.93 1.85
C ALA A 459 32.15 -28.54 2.46
N THR A 460 33.23 -28.78 1.73
CA THR A 460 34.58 -28.30 2.05
C THR A 460 34.57 -26.76 2.03
N PRO A 461 34.98 -26.06 3.10
CA PRO A 461 35.06 -24.62 3.07
C PRO A 461 36.11 -24.14 2.05
N PRO A 462 35.86 -23.03 1.34
CA PRO A 462 36.87 -22.44 0.46
C PRO A 462 38.09 -21.93 1.28
N PRO A 463 39.29 -21.95 0.69
CA PRO A 463 40.48 -21.49 1.38
C PRO A 463 40.42 -19.99 1.70
N ALA A 464 40.78 -19.63 2.93
CA ALA A 464 40.88 -18.25 3.38
C ALA A 464 41.89 -17.49 2.50
N ARG A 465 41.50 -16.27 2.05
CA ARG A 465 42.37 -15.26 1.50
C ARG A 465 42.40 -14.04 2.40
#